data_598ac0ebfd0cd30efb908464ec7f67ab
#
_entry.id   598ac0ebfd0cd30efb908464ec7f67ab
#
_cell.length_a   1.000
_cell.length_b   1.000
_cell.length_c   1.000
_cell.angle_alpha   90.00
_cell.angle_beta   90.00
_cell.angle_gamma   90.00
#
_symmetry.space_group_name_H-M   'P 1'
#
loop_
_entity.id
_entity.type
_entity.pdbx_description
1 polymer ?
#
loop_
_entity_poly.entity_id
_entity_poly.type
_entity_poly.pdbx_seq_one_letter_code
_entity_poly.pdbx_strand_id
1 'polypeptide(L)'
;IMVNCNPETVSTDYDTSDRLYFEPLTAEDVLELIAVEMSNGTLLGVIVQFGGQTPLKLAQALEDAGVPILGTSPDAIDLAEDRERFQQLLHKIKIAQPVNGIARSAEEAFAAVRRIGYPVVIRPSYVLGGRAMEIVRDDDQLARYITHAVKVSGDSPVLIDQYLSRATEVDVDA
;
A
#
# COMPACT_ATOMS: atom_id res chain seq x y z
N ILE A 1 4.69 -23.33 7.21
CA ILE A 1 3.55 -23.47 6.28
C ILE A 1 3.57 -22.29 5.33
N MET A 2 3.47 -22.56 4.05
CA MET A 2 3.39 -21.55 3.00
C MET A 2 2.01 -21.60 2.34
N VAL A 3 1.42 -20.44 2.10
CA VAL A 3 0.16 -20.29 1.37
C VAL A 3 0.39 -19.33 0.20
N ASN A 4 0.15 -19.77 -1.01
CA ASN A 4 0.26 -18.95 -2.21
C ASN A 4 -0.60 -19.54 -3.34
N CYS A 5 -1.29 -18.71 -4.09
CA CYS A 5 -2.06 -19.15 -5.25
C CYS A 5 -1.21 -19.28 -6.53
N ASN A 6 0.03 -18.79 -6.53
CA ASN A 6 0.91 -18.86 -7.69
C ASN A 6 1.92 -20.01 -7.55
N PRO A 7 1.86 -21.05 -8.41
CA PRO A 7 2.79 -22.16 -8.38
C PRO A 7 4.18 -21.85 -8.99
N GLU A 8 4.34 -20.69 -9.62
CA GLU A 8 5.57 -20.32 -10.34
C GLU A 8 6.46 -19.36 -9.55
N THR A 9 6.61 -19.58 -8.25
CA THR A 9 7.47 -18.78 -7.39
C THR A 9 8.37 -19.66 -6.56
N VAL A 10 9.55 -19.15 -6.19
CA VAL A 10 10.51 -19.86 -5.31
C VAL A 10 9.88 -20.24 -3.96
N SER A 11 8.97 -19.44 -3.45
CA SER A 11 8.27 -19.72 -2.18
C SER A 11 7.34 -20.94 -2.25
N THR A 12 7.01 -21.41 -3.44
CA THR A 12 6.16 -22.59 -3.69
C THR A 12 6.94 -23.81 -4.18
N ASP A 13 8.27 -23.76 -4.14
CA ASP A 13 9.10 -24.94 -4.36
C ASP A 13 8.86 -25.95 -3.24
N TYR A 14 8.88 -27.24 -3.59
CA TYR A 14 8.50 -28.35 -2.70
C TYR A 14 9.33 -28.47 -1.44
N ASP A 15 10.50 -27.89 -1.41
CA ASP A 15 11.45 -27.94 -0.30
C ASP A 15 11.54 -26.63 0.51
N THR A 16 10.72 -25.62 0.17
CA THR A 16 10.74 -24.31 0.83
C THR A 16 10.01 -24.31 2.17
N SER A 17 8.98 -25.15 2.33
CA SER A 17 8.19 -25.23 3.56
C SER A 17 7.77 -26.66 3.86
N ASP A 18 7.48 -26.97 5.15
CA ASP A 18 7.01 -28.30 5.57
C ASP A 18 5.61 -28.61 5.03
N ARG A 19 4.81 -27.60 4.77
CA ARG A 19 3.47 -27.71 4.17
C ARG A 19 3.24 -26.55 3.23
N LEU A 20 2.65 -26.86 2.07
CA LEU A 20 2.36 -25.92 1.01
C LEU A 20 0.89 -26.01 0.61
N TYR A 21 0.21 -24.88 0.62
CA TYR A 21 -1.17 -24.74 0.19
C TYR A 21 -1.26 -23.82 -1.01
N PHE A 22 -1.88 -24.31 -2.08
CA PHE A 22 -2.21 -23.53 -3.29
C PHE A 22 -3.67 -23.07 -3.21
N GLU A 23 -3.91 -22.07 -2.37
CA GLU A 23 -5.26 -21.54 -2.15
C GLU A 23 -5.32 -20.05 -2.47
N PRO A 24 -6.51 -19.53 -2.80
CA PRO A 24 -6.70 -18.11 -2.94
C PRO A 24 -6.33 -17.36 -1.65
N LEU A 25 -5.71 -16.19 -1.80
CA LEU A 25 -5.38 -15.34 -0.65
C LEU A 25 -6.58 -14.42 -0.31
N THR A 26 -7.73 -15.05 -0.01
CA THR A 26 -8.90 -14.37 0.55
C THR A 26 -8.97 -14.57 2.06
N ALA A 27 -9.67 -13.70 2.78
CA ALA A 27 -9.80 -13.84 4.23
C ALA A 27 -10.51 -15.15 4.60
N GLU A 28 -11.51 -15.54 3.84
CA GLU A 28 -12.30 -16.78 4.05
C GLU A 28 -11.42 -18.01 3.89
N ASP A 29 -10.74 -18.16 2.76
CA ASP A 29 -9.90 -19.34 2.48
C ASP A 29 -8.74 -19.45 3.49
N VAL A 30 -8.10 -18.32 3.82
CA VAL A 30 -6.97 -18.32 4.76
C VAL A 30 -7.42 -18.63 6.18
N LEU A 31 -8.57 -18.14 6.64
CA LEU A 31 -9.12 -18.47 7.96
C LEU A 31 -9.51 -19.96 8.08
N GLU A 32 -10.10 -20.54 7.05
CA GLU A 32 -10.40 -21.97 7.02
C GLU A 32 -9.13 -22.82 7.06
N LEU A 33 -8.11 -22.45 6.29
CA LEU A 33 -6.81 -23.11 6.34
C LEU A 33 -6.18 -23.04 7.74
N ILE A 34 -6.22 -21.85 8.37
CA ILE A 34 -5.75 -21.67 9.74
C ILE A 34 -6.50 -22.56 10.72
N ALA A 35 -7.82 -22.67 10.59
CA ALA A 35 -8.63 -23.55 11.44
C ALA A 35 -8.21 -25.04 11.28
N VAL A 36 -7.93 -25.49 10.07
CA VAL A 36 -7.41 -26.84 9.80
C VAL A 36 -6.05 -27.04 10.48
N GLU A 37 -5.13 -26.09 10.33
CA GLU A 37 -3.79 -26.19 10.94
C GLU A 37 -3.83 -26.14 12.47
N MET A 38 -4.71 -25.35 13.05
CA MET A 38 -4.95 -25.32 14.50
C MET A 38 -5.49 -26.64 15.05
N SER A 39 -6.20 -27.42 14.24
CA SER A 39 -6.61 -28.77 14.64
C SER A 39 -5.46 -29.77 14.71
N ASN A 40 -4.35 -29.49 14.03
CA ASN A 40 -3.16 -30.34 13.96
C ASN A 40 -2.04 -29.88 14.89
N GLY A 41 -2.12 -28.67 15.47
CA GLY A 41 -1.07 -28.16 16.31
C GLY A 41 -1.37 -26.77 16.88
N THR A 42 -0.34 -26.12 17.42
CA THR A 42 -0.45 -24.78 17.97
C THR A 42 -0.06 -23.74 16.92
N LEU A 43 -0.96 -22.83 16.61
CA LEU A 43 -0.67 -21.68 15.77
C LEU A 43 0.15 -20.66 16.56
N LEU A 44 1.34 -20.34 16.10
CA LEU A 44 2.16 -19.26 16.65
C LEU A 44 1.72 -17.89 16.10
N GLY A 45 1.33 -17.86 14.84
CA GLY A 45 0.81 -16.68 14.14
C GLY A 45 1.05 -16.76 12.65
N VAL A 46 0.72 -15.68 11.96
CA VAL A 46 0.79 -15.54 10.51
C VAL A 46 1.68 -14.37 10.12
N ILE A 47 2.54 -14.55 9.13
CA ILE A 47 3.31 -13.48 8.50
C ILE A 47 2.58 -13.09 7.22
N VAL A 48 2.13 -11.85 7.13
CA VAL A 48 1.42 -11.30 5.96
C VAL A 48 2.32 -10.45 5.06
N GLN A 49 3.58 -10.27 5.45
CA GLN A 49 4.59 -9.54 4.68
C GLN A 49 5.31 -10.46 3.68
N PHE A 50 6.12 -9.87 2.81
CA PHE A 50 6.94 -10.55 1.79
C PHE A 50 6.16 -11.18 0.63
N GLY A 51 4.84 -11.07 0.59
CA GLY A 51 3.99 -11.58 -0.49
C GLY A 51 3.33 -10.48 -1.35
N GLY A 52 3.82 -9.23 -1.26
CA GLY A 52 3.22 -8.09 -1.92
C GLY A 52 1.91 -7.63 -1.27
N GLN A 53 1.10 -6.89 -2.01
CA GLN A 53 -0.09 -6.22 -1.47
C GLN A 53 -1.25 -7.16 -1.13
N THR A 54 -1.33 -8.34 -1.74
CA THR A 54 -2.46 -9.26 -1.53
C THR A 54 -2.51 -9.77 -0.09
N PRO A 55 -1.44 -10.39 0.45
CA PRO A 55 -1.46 -10.83 1.85
C PRO A 55 -1.49 -9.67 2.86
N LEU A 56 -0.92 -8.50 2.54
CA LEU A 56 -0.99 -7.33 3.42
C LEU A 56 -2.44 -6.89 3.69
N LYS A 57 -3.31 -6.98 2.68
CA LYS A 57 -4.74 -6.64 2.82
C LYS A 57 -5.50 -7.59 3.75
N LEU A 58 -4.95 -8.75 4.06
CA LEU A 58 -5.54 -9.71 5.00
C LEU A 58 -5.23 -9.38 6.46
N ALA A 59 -4.24 -8.54 6.74
CA ALA A 59 -3.75 -8.30 8.09
C ALA A 59 -4.86 -7.94 9.07
N GLN A 60 -5.72 -6.99 8.71
CA GLN A 60 -6.82 -6.54 9.57
C GLN A 60 -7.88 -7.64 9.77
N ALA A 61 -8.28 -8.33 8.70
CA ALA A 61 -9.28 -9.38 8.77
C ALA A 61 -8.81 -10.57 9.63
N LEU A 62 -7.53 -10.91 9.56
CA LEU A 62 -6.94 -11.95 10.39
C LEU A 62 -6.83 -11.51 11.85
N GLU A 63 -6.43 -10.27 12.13
CA GLU A 63 -6.39 -9.71 13.47
C GLU A 63 -7.78 -9.66 14.12
N ASP A 64 -8.80 -9.20 13.38
CA ASP A 64 -10.19 -9.16 13.81
C ASP A 64 -10.75 -10.55 14.13
N ALA A 65 -10.26 -11.57 13.45
CA ALA A 65 -10.56 -12.98 13.73
C ALA A 65 -9.74 -13.57 14.88
N GLY A 66 -8.89 -12.79 15.54
CA GLY A 66 -8.06 -13.22 16.66
C GLY A 66 -6.82 -14.02 16.28
N VAL A 67 -6.42 -13.99 15.02
CA VAL A 67 -5.19 -14.64 14.53
C VAL A 67 -3.99 -13.75 14.83
N PRO A 68 -2.97 -14.22 15.54
CA PRO A 68 -1.77 -13.43 15.83
C PRO A 68 -1.01 -13.11 14.55
N ILE A 69 -0.75 -11.82 14.31
CA ILE A 69 0.13 -11.38 13.22
C ILE A 69 1.55 -11.27 13.74
N LEU A 70 2.47 -11.98 13.09
CA LEU A 70 3.90 -11.97 13.42
C LEU A 70 4.64 -10.93 12.60
N GLY A 71 5.66 -10.34 13.20
CA GLY A 71 6.47 -9.29 12.58
C GLY A 71 5.85 -7.91 12.81
N THR A 72 5.60 -7.16 11.73
CA THR A 72 5.02 -5.82 11.81
C THR A 72 3.52 -5.90 12.16
N SER A 73 3.08 -5.09 13.12
CA SER A 73 1.65 -5.05 13.49
C SER A 73 0.77 -4.52 12.35
N PRO A 74 -0.52 -4.92 12.27
CA PRO A 74 -1.45 -4.40 11.28
C PRO A 74 -1.55 -2.88 11.26
N ASP A 75 -1.58 -2.23 12.43
CA ASP A 75 -1.57 -0.77 12.52
C ASP A 75 -0.30 -0.12 11.93
N ALA A 76 0.87 -0.73 12.14
CA ALA A 76 2.12 -0.22 11.56
C ALA A 76 2.20 -0.47 10.05
N ILE A 77 1.61 -1.55 9.55
CA ILE A 77 1.45 -1.81 8.12
C ILE A 77 0.55 -0.74 7.51
N ASP A 78 -0.62 -0.50 8.10
CA ASP A 78 -1.55 0.54 7.64
C ASP A 78 -0.93 1.94 7.69
N LEU A 79 -0.19 2.25 8.76
CA LEU A 79 0.54 3.51 8.90
C LEU A 79 1.54 3.74 7.75
N ALA A 80 2.20 2.68 7.27
CA ALA A 80 3.14 2.78 6.15
C ALA A 80 2.44 2.89 4.79
N GLU A 81 1.27 2.26 4.64
CA GLU A 81 0.51 2.23 3.38
C GLU A 81 -0.42 3.45 3.22
N ASP A 82 -1.01 3.94 4.31
CA ASP A 82 -1.85 5.13 4.29
C ASP A 82 -1.02 6.40 4.11
N ARG A 83 -1.23 7.09 3.00
CA ARG A 83 -0.47 8.29 2.62
C ARG A 83 -0.60 9.43 3.62
N GLU A 84 -1.77 9.62 4.17
CA GLU A 84 -2.04 10.69 5.14
C GLU A 84 -1.38 10.38 6.48
N ARG A 85 -1.55 9.16 6.99
CA ARG A 85 -0.92 8.71 8.23
C ARG A 85 0.62 8.75 8.13
N PHE A 86 1.16 8.28 7.01
CA PHE A 86 2.60 8.28 6.77
C PHE A 86 3.17 9.70 6.70
N GLN A 87 2.48 10.62 6.02
CA GLN A 87 2.87 12.03 5.96
C GLN A 87 2.92 12.66 7.36
N GLN A 88 1.91 12.39 8.20
CA GLN A 88 1.87 12.87 9.58
C GLN A 88 3.02 12.30 10.41
N LEU A 89 3.36 11.00 10.21
CA LEU A 89 4.50 10.37 10.84
C LEU A 89 5.80 11.08 10.46
N LEU A 90 6.06 11.28 9.17
CA LEU A 90 7.27 11.96 8.68
C LEU A 90 7.39 13.38 9.26
N HIS A 91 6.26 14.10 9.34
CA HIS A 91 6.23 15.40 9.97
C HIS A 91 6.58 15.35 11.47
N LYS A 92 6.03 14.38 12.20
CA LYS A 92 6.30 14.16 13.64
C LYS A 92 7.77 13.87 13.91
N ILE A 93 8.41 13.06 13.06
CA ILE A 93 9.83 12.72 13.19
C ILE A 93 10.77 13.72 12.48
N LYS A 94 10.21 14.82 11.94
CA LYS A 94 10.93 15.91 11.30
C LYS A 94 11.75 15.51 10.06
N ILE A 95 11.28 14.52 9.33
CA ILE A 95 11.85 14.18 8.01
C ILE A 95 11.28 15.14 6.97
N ALA A 96 12.17 15.74 6.19
CA ALA A 96 11.78 16.67 5.14
C ALA A 96 11.01 15.94 4.02
N GLN A 97 9.94 16.57 3.57
CA GLN A 97 9.12 16.10 2.46
C GLN A 97 8.98 17.20 1.41
N PRO A 98 8.75 16.88 0.15
CA PRO A 98 8.30 17.86 -0.82
C PRO A 98 7.03 18.57 -0.32
N VAL A 99 6.83 19.83 -0.72
CA VAL A 99 5.55 20.49 -0.44
C VAL A 99 4.44 19.68 -1.12
N ASN A 100 3.44 19.31 -0.36
CA ASN A 100 2.41 18.38 -0.82
C ASN A 100 1.01 18.77 -0.37
N GLY A 101 0.03 18.08 -0.91
CA GLY A 101 -1.37 18.18 -0.55
C GLY A 101 -2.12 16.90 -0.89
N ILE A 102 -3.28 16.76 -0.28
CA ILE A 102 -4.18 15.63 -0.44
C ILE A 102 -5.47 16.19 -1.04
N ALA A 103 -6.06 15.46 -1.99
CA ALA A 103 -7.31 15.84 -2.63
C ALA A 103 -8.23 14.64 -2.79
N ARG A 104 -9.51 14.82 -2.46
CA ARG A 104 -10.60 13.86 -2.69
C ARG A 104 -11.56 14.33 -3.78
N SER A 105 -11.36 15.55 -4.24
CA SER A 105 -12.14 16.13 -5.35
C SER A 105 -11.26 16.94 -6.29
N ALA A 106 -11.78 17.28 -7.45
CA ALA A 106 -11.08 18.15 -8.39
C ALA A 106 -10.85 19.55 -7.81
N GLU A 107 -11.83 20.10 -7.09
CA GLU A 107 -11.73 21.41 -6.43
C GLU A 107 -10.59 21.44 -5.41
N GLU A 108 -10.51 20.40 -4.58
CA GLU A 108 -9.42 20.26 -3.60
C GLU A 108 -8.05 20.13 -4.29
N ALA A 109 -7.99 19.42 -5.40
CA ALA A 109 -6.77 19.29 -6.19
C ALA A 109 -6.29 20.62 -6.74
N PHE A 110 -7.18 21.41 -7.35
CA PHE A 110 -6.86 22.77 -7.82
C PHE A 110 -6.42 23.68 -6.67
N ALA A 111 -7.08 23.59 -5.52
CA ALA A 111 -6.69 24.36 -4.32
C ALA A 111 -5.29 23.96 -3.81
N ALA A 112 -4.98 22.66 -3.80
CA ALA A 112 -3.67 22.16 -3.42
C ALA A 112 -2.58 22.64 -4.39
N VAL A 113 -2.81 22.51 -5.69
CA VAL A 113 -1.84 22.92 -6.72
C VAL A 113 -1.58 24.43 -6.69
N ARG A 114 -2.59 25.26 -6.46
CA ARG A 114 -2.38 26.71 -6.31
C ARG A 114 -1.46 27.08 -5.15
N ARG A 115 -1.46 26.25 -4.10
CA ARG A 115 -0.56 26.43 -2.94
C ARG A 115 0.84 25.88 -3.22
N ILE A 116 0.94 24.74 -3.90
CA ILE A 116 2.21 24.03 -4.15
C ILE A 116 2.98 24.68 -5.29
N GLY A 117 2.28 25.07 -6.37
CA GLY A 117 2.86 25.52 -7.63
C GLY A 117 3.23 24.37 -8.58
N TYR A 118 3.16 24.64 -9.88
CA TYR A 118 3.60 23.68 -10.91
C TYR A 118 5.12 23.63 -11.06
N PRO A 119 5.69 22.51 -11.52
CA PRO A 119 5.03 21.23 -11.80
C PRO A 119 4.75 20.41 -10.52
N VAL A 120 3.72 19.60 -10.56
CA VAL A 120 3.36 18.65 -9.49
C VAL A 120 3.31 17.23 -9.99
N VAL A 121 3.54 16.28 -9.09
CA VAL A 121 3.29 14.84 -9.32
C VAL A 121 1.97 14.47 -8.64
N ILE A 122 1.08 13.85 -9.38
CA ILE A 122 -0.19 13.33 -8.84
C ILE A 122 -0.09 11.82 -8.74
N ARG A 123 -0.40 11.31 -7.55
CA ARG A 123 -0.33 9.88 -7.23
C ARG A 123 -1.64 9.42 -6.61
N PRO A 124 -2.44 8.60 -7.30
CA PRO A 124 -3.59 7.95 -6.68
C PRO A 124 -3.12 7.04 -5.53
N SER A 125 -3.93 6.91 -4.49
CA SER A 125 -3.67 5.97 -3.40
C SER A 125 -3.85 4.52 -3.88
N TYR A 126 -3.13 3.59 -3.27
CA TYR A 126 -3.21 2.14 -3.51
C TYR A 126 -2.91 1.69 -4.96
N VAL A 127 -2.14 2.47 -5.71
CA VAL A 127 -1.68 2.08 -7.03
C VAL A 127 -0.20 1.69 -6.96
N LEU A 128 0.12 0.47 -7.38
CA LEU A 128 1.47 -0.09 -7.37
C LEU A 128 2.28 0.29 -8.62
N GLY A 129 3.59 0.43 -8.42
CA GLY A 129 4.55 0.48 -9.51
C GLY A 129 4.46 1.71 -10.41
N GLY A 130 4.09 2.87 -9.86
CA GLY A 130 4.02 4.12 -10.64
C GLY A 130 2.89 4.16 -11.67
N ARG A 131 2.00 3.16 -11.70
CA ARG A 131 0.81 3.20 -12.54
C ARG A 131 -0.06 4.38 -12.14
N ALA A 132 -0.55 5.10 -13.16
CA ALA A 132 -1.38 6.29 -12.97
C ALA A 132 -0.69 7.41 -12.14
N MET A 133 0.64 7.46 -12.06
CA MET A 133 1.37 8.65 -11.66
C MET A 133 1.57 9.57 -12.88
N GLU A 134 1.35 10.87 -12.70
CA GLU A 134 1.55 11.83 -13.78
C GLU A 134 2.19 13.13 -13.27
N ILE A 135 3.12 13.67 -14.07
CA ILE A 135 3.69 14.99 -13.84
C ILE A 135 2.84 16.01 -14.58
N VAL A 136 2.16 16.84 -13.83
CA VAL A 136 1.24 17.86 -14.31
C VAL A 136 1.92 19.24 -14.25
N ARG A 137 1.84 19.99 -15.35
CA ARG A 137 2.55 21.26 -15.53
C ARG A 137 1.66 22.48 -15.65
N ASP A 138 0.36 22.28 -15.86
CA ASP A 138 -0.61 23.35 -16.04
C ASP A 138 -2.03 22.91 -15.65
N ASP A 139 -2.95 23.86 -15.59
CA ASP A 139 -4.33 23.62 -15.20
C ASP A 139 -5.09 22.73 -16.19
N ASP A 140 -4.74 22.76 -17.49
CA ASP A 140 -5.41 21.94 -18.50
C ASP A 140 -5.02 20.46 -18.35
N GLN A 141 -3.75 20.18 -18.04
CA GLN A 141 -3.29 18.84 -17.72
C GLN A 141 -3.93 18.36 -16.40
N LEU A 142 -3.99 19.23 -15.38
CA LEU A 142 -4.64 18.91 -14.12
C LEU A 142 -6.10 18.54 -14.32
N ALA A 143 -6.87 19.33 -15.04
CA ALA A 143 -8.30 19.08 -15.30
C ALA A 143 -8.54 17.73 -15.97
N ARG A 144 -7.71 17.38 -16.96
CA ARG A 144 -7.82 16.11 -17.69
C ARG A 144 -7.49 14.91 -16.79
N TYR A 145 -6.44 15.03 -15.99
CA TYR A 145 -5.93 13.90 -15.22
C TYR A 145 -6.72 13.69 -13.92
N ILE A 146 -7.07 14.76 -13.20
CA ILE A 146 -7.63 14.64 -11.86
C ILE A 146 -8.98 13.92 -11.84
N THR A 147 -9.80 14.10 -12.87
CA THR A 147 -11.08 13.41 -13.00
C THR A 147 -10.89 11.89 -13.05
N HIS A 148 -9.85 11.45 -13.74
CA HIS A 148 -9.51 10.03 -13.81
C HIS A 148 -8.87 9.55 -12.50
N ALA A 149 -7.93 10.30 -11.94
CA ALA A 149 -7.21 9.96 -10.73
C ALA A 149 -8.14 9.79 -9.51
N VAL A 150 -9.05 10.72 -9.30
CA VAL A 150 -10.05 10.64 -8.23
C VAL A 150 -10.97 9.44 -8.43
N LYS A 151 -11.41 9.16 -9.65
CA LYS A 151 -12.24 7.99 -9.95
C LYS A 151 -11.52 6.66 -9.68
N VAL A 152 -10.23 6.57 -10.00
CA VAL A 152 -9.41 5.36 -9.77
C VAL A 152 -9.11 5.17 -8.29
N SER A 153 -8.90 6.25 -7.54
CA SER A 153 -8.67 6.23 -6.09
C SER A 153 -9.89 5.82 -5.27
N GLY A 154 -11.12 5.91 -5.84
CA GLY A 154 -12.35 5.64 -5.12
C GLY A 154 -12.51 6.57 -3.91
N ASP A 155 -12.70 5.99 -2.72
CA ASP A 155 -12.84 6.75 -1.46
C ASP A 155 -11.48 7.25 -0.90
N SER A 156 -10.37 6.77 -1.47
CA SER A 156 -9.03 7.13 -1.03
C SER A 156 -8.54 8.43 -1.65
N PRO A 157 -7.77 9.24 -0.90
CA PRO A 157 -7.30 10.52 -1.42
C PRO A 157 -6.25 10.33 -2.52
N VAL A 158 -6.16 11.34 -3.38
CA VAL A 158 -5.06 11.51 -4.33
C VAL A 158 -3.99 12.39 -3.69
N LEU A 159 -2.74 11.96 -3.73
CA LEU A 159 -1.61 12.75 -3.25
C LEU A 159 -1.06 13.62 -4.37
N ILE A 160 -0.77 14.87 -4.05
CA ILE A 160 -0.21 15.87 -4.97
C ILE A 160 1.08 16.40 -4.35
N ASP A 161 2.21 16.09 -4.97
CA ASP A 161 3.54 16.50 -4.49
C ASP A 161 4.15 17.53 -5.44
N GLN A 162 4.93 18.46 -4.89
CA GLN A 162 5.82 19.29 -5.68
C GLN A 162 6.82 18.41 -6.44
N TYR A 163 6.92 18.59 -7.75
CA TYR A 163 7.93 17.89 -8.55
C TYR A 163 9.30 18.54 -8.41
N LEU A 164 10.28 17.77 -7.99
CA LEU A 164 11.66 18.22 -7.81
C LEU A 164 12.46 18.01 -9.09
N SER A 165 12.50 19.00 -9.97
CA SER A 165 13.06 18.90 -11.33
C SER A 165 14.58 18.78 -11.40
N ARG A 166 15.33 19.01 -10.33
CA ARG A 166 16.80 18.99 -10.28
C ARG A 166 17.33 18.22 -9.08
N ALA A 167 16.62 17.17 -8.69
CA ALA A 167 17.02 16.29 -7.61
C ALA A 167 17.79 15.07 -8.13
N THR A 168 18.75 14.60 -7.35
CA THR A 168 19.35 13.28 -7.55
C THR A 168 18.53 12.30 -6.73
N GLU A 169 18.04 11.24 -7.37
CA GLU A 169 17.36 10.15 -6.70
C GLU A 169 18.38 9.23 -6.05
N VAL A 170 18.14 8.92 -4.78
CA VAL A 170 18.97 8.00 -4.00
C VAL A 170 18.05 7.10 -3.18
N ASP A 171 18.14 5.80 -3.41
CA ASP A 171 17.47 4.79 -2.60
C ASP A 171 18.39 4.32 -1.49
N VAL A 172 17.84 4.16 -0.30
CA VAL A 172 18.57 3.67 0.88
C VAL A 172 17.76 2.57 1.53
N ASP A 173 18.33 1.38 1.58
CA ASP A 173 17.80 0.23 2.30
C ASP A 173 18.55 0.06 3.63
N ALA A 174 17.83 -0.30 4.71
CA ALA A 174 18.37 -0.46 6.06
C ALA A 174 17.94 -1.78 6.70
#